data_e05a07def146ab041b49c68880130520
#
_entry.id   e05a07def146ab041b49c68880130520
#
_cell.length_a   1.000
_cell.length_b   1.000
_cell.length_c   1.000
_cell.angle_alpha   90.00
_cell.angle_beta   90.00
_cell.angle_gamma   90.00
#
_symmetry.space_group_name_H-M   'P 1'
#
loop_
_entity.id
_entity.type
_entity.pdbx_description
1 polymer ?
#
loop_
_entity_poly.entity_id
_entity_poly.type
_entity_poly.pdbx_seq_one_letter_code
_entity_poly.pdbx_strand_id
1 'polypeptide(L)'
;MTSGSAHQRGSARAAALARAVEDGLLGPGAPLVGLLDVDAVLAAVSALNEAFDGPATVHHTFAAKACGLVPVLRLLADAGMGCEVASPGELEQALAAGFPYDRLVFDSPAKTVEELETALTHGIAINLDNFQELARVDRLLAGREPAGPIGLRVNPQVGAGAIGAMSTATATSKFGVALRDPGAVDAVIDAFARRPWLNRLHAHVGSQGCPLPLIAQGIGAAYELAERINTELGHPRITGLDIGGGLPVNFAGEGDRPTYADYVAELRDAVPGLFDGRYTLVTEFGRSLLAKSGTIGTVVEYTKSAGGRQIAVTHAGAQVAARTVFMPESWPLRVGVFDAAGRPKQGPTEIVDIAGPCCFAGDLTAAARELPVIEPGDVVALYDTGAYYFSSHFSYNSLPRPAVYGYRTGADGRVRFALVREAQSVREVVEESGLAHADALVGLGTD
;
A
#
# COMPACT_ATOMS: atom_id res chain seq x y z
N MET A 1 15.46 -6.67 -13.34
CA MET A 1 16.45 -5.57 -13.30
C MET A 1 17.80 -6.11 -12.84
N THR A 2 18.87 -5.66 -13.45
CA THR A 2 20.25 -6.12 -13.21
C THR A 2 20.83 -5.48 -11.94
N SER A 3 21.96 -5.98 -11.42
CA SER A 3 22.70 -5.42 -10.28
C SER A 3 22.98 -3.91 -10.40
N GLY A 4 22.99 -3.37 -11.61
CA GLY A 4 23.16 -1.93 -11.91
C GLY A 4 22.03 -1.06 -11.38
N SER A 5 20.76 -1.49 -11.46
CA SER A 5 19.62 -0.67 -11.02
C SER A 5 19.53 -0.53 -9.49
N ALA A 6 19.91 -1.57 -8.76
CA ALA A 6 19.95 -1.55 -7.29
C ALA A 6 21.06 -0.61 -6.78
N HIS A 7 22.24 -0.64 -7.39
CA HIS A 7 23.34 0.26 -7.08
C HIS A 7 23.00 1.72 -7.36
N GLN A 8 22.33 1.97 -8.49
CA GLN A 8 21.90 3.32 -8.88
C GLN A 8 20.87 3.89 -7.89
N ARG A 9 19.89 3.09 -7.42
CA ARG A 9 18.96 3.53 -6.37
C ARG A 9 19.67 3.89 -5.06
N GLY A 10 20.61 3.07 -4.62
CA GLY A 10 21.39 3.35 -3.42
C GLY A 10 22.12 4.69 -3.51
N SER A 11 22.77 4.97 -4.65
CA SER A 11 23.47 6.22 -4.89
C SER A 11 22.51 7.42 -4.96
N ALA A 12 21.40 7.32 -5.66
CA ALA A 12 20.38 8.38 -5.75
C ALA A 12 19.80 8.73 -4.36
N ARG A 13 19.52 7.71 -3.55
CA ARG A 13 19.02 7.87 -2.18
C ARG A 13 20.02 8.56 -1.26
N ALA A 14 21.30 8.17 -1.34
CA ALA A 14 22.37 8.83 -0.58
C ALA A 14 22.53 10.30 -0.99
N ALA A 15 22.50 10.59 -2.29
CA ALA A 15 22.53 11.96 -2.78
C ALA A 15 21.31 12.78 -2.32
N ALA A 16 20.13 12.17 -2.28
CA ALA A 16 18.90 12.82 -1.81
C ALA A 16 18.99 13.15 -0.30
N LEU A 17 19.53 12.25 0.53
CA LEU A 17 19.72 12.50 1.95
C LEU A 17 20.73 13.63 2.20
N ALA A 18 21.90 13.61 1.53
CA ALA A 18 22.89 14.68 1.64
C ALA A 18 22.29 16.02 1.23
N ARG A 19 21.55 16.06 0.12
CA ARG A 19 20.90 17.27 -0.35
C ARG A 19 19.78 17.74 0.59
N ALA A 20 19.01 16.83 1.19
CA ALA A 20 17.98 17.18 2.18
C ALA A 20 18.59 17.84 3.42
N VAL A 21 19.75 17.38 3.87
CA VAL A 21 20.50 18.02 4.96
C VAL A 21 21.01 19.40 4.52
N GLU A 22 21.62 19.51 3.35
CA GLU A 22 22.12 20.80 2.80
C GLU A 22 21.01 21.86 2.68
N ASP A 23 19.83 21.45 2.21
CA ASP A 23 18.67 22.34 2.06
C ASP A 23 17.90 22.60 3.35
N GLY A 24 18.32 22.00 4.49
CA GLY A 24 17.65 22.15 5.79
C GLY A 24 16.31 21.42 5.90
N LEU A 25 16.02 20.50 4.97
CA LEU A 25 14.82 19.65 5.03
C LEU A 25 14.96 18.51 6.07
N LEU A 26 16.18 18.20 6.45
CA LEU A 26 16.53 17.25 7.50
C LEU A 26 17.68 17.83 8.35
N GLY A 27 17.48 17.95 9.64
CA GLY A 27 18.46 18.54 10.56
C GLY A 27 17.81 18.89 11.90
N PRO A 28 18.49 19.62 12.80
CA PRO A 28 17.97 19.91 14.15
C PRO A 28 16.62 20.61 14.17
N GLY A 29 16.29 21.44 13.17
CA GLY A 29 15.00 22.12 13.04
C GLY A 29 13.91 21.29 12.38
N ALA A 30 14.28 20.21 11.70
CA ALA A 30 13.37 19.26 11.03
C ALA A 30 13.96 17.85 11.17
N PRO A 31 13.88 17.24 12.37
CA PRO A 31 14.67 16.03 12.68
C PRO A 31 14.10 14.75 12.07
N LEU A 32 12.99 14.84 11.34
CA LEU A 32 12.31 13.70 10.73
C LEU A 32 11.67 14.12 9.40
N VAL A 33 11.93 13.36 8.34
CA VAL A 33 11.40 13.63 6.99
C VAL A 33 11.10 12.35 6.24
N GLY A 34 10.05 12.37 5.42
CA GLY A 34 9.78 11.34 4.40
C GLY A 34 10.31 11.79 3.03
N LEU A 35 11.02 10.91 2.34
CA LEU A 35 11.54 11.14 0.99
C LEU A 35 11.01 10.08 0.02
N LEU A 36 10.50 10.49 -1.14
CA LEU A 36 9.96 9.62 -2.17
C LEU A 36 10.71 9.82 -3.49
N ASP A 37 11.33 8.77 -4.00
CA ASP A 37 11.98 8.75 -5.31
C ASP A 37 10.93 8.64 -6.41
N VAL A 38 10.67 9.77 -7.10
CA VAL A 38 9.66 9.87 -8.14
C VAL A 38 10.02 9.03 -9.38
N ASP A 39 11.30 8.97 -9.72
CA ASP A 39 11.77 8.20 -10.88
C ASP A 39 11.63 6.69 -10.62
N ALA A 40 11.88 6.25 -9.38
CA ALA A 40 11.65 4.86 -8.97
C ALA A 40 10.17 4.47 -9.02
N VAL A 41 9.25 5.38 -8.64
CA VAL A 41 7.79 5.16 -8.77
C VAL A 41 7.41 4.98 -10.24
N LEU A 42 7.83 5.88 -11.11
CA LEU A 42 7.49 5.80 -12.53
C LEU A 42 8.09 4.57 -13.21
N ALA A 43 9.31 4.18 -12.83
CA ALA A 43 9.93 2.94 -13.31
C ALA A 43 9.15 1.69 -12.87
N ALA A 44 8.57 1.69 -11.66
CA ALA A 44 7.73 0.59 -11.19
C ALA A 44 6.41 0.50 -11.99
N VAL A 45 5.79 1.64 -12.33
CA VAL A 45 4.60 1.69 -13.21
C VAL A 45 4.93 1.17 -14.61
N SER A 46 6.07 1.60 -15.20
CA SER A 46 6.51 1.08 -16.50
C SER A 46 6.71 -0.44 -16.49
N ALA A 47 7.42 -0.95 -15.46
CA ALA A 47 7.65 -2.37 -15.31
C ALA A 47 6.36 -3.19 -15.13
N LEU A 48 5.34 -2.62 -14.46
CA LEU A 48 4.02 -3.22 -14.34
C LEU A 48 3.34 -3.31 -15.72
N ASN A 49 3.27 -2.21 -16.46
CA ASN A 49 2.67 -2.18 -17.79
C ASN A 49 3.37 -3.16 -18.76
N GLU A 50 4.70 -3.15 -18.79
CA GLU A 50 5.52 -4.03 -19.62
C GLU A 50 5.28 -5.51 -19.33
N ALA A 51 5.12 -5.87 -18.05
CA ALA A 51 4.91 -7.27 -17.65
C ALA A 51 3.56 -7.82 -18.14
N PHE A 52 2.52 -7.00 -18.16
CA PHE A 52 1.17 -7.39 -18.61
C PHE A 52 0.93 -7.18 -20.11
N ASP A 53 1.93 -6.77 -20.88
CA ASP A 53 1.78 -6.57 -22.33
C ASP A 53 1.31 -7.87 -23.01
N GLY A 54 0.30 -7.73 -23.90
CA GLY A 54 -0.30 -8.86 -24.58
C GLY A 54 -1.74 -8.60 -25.06
N PRO A 55 -2.47 -9.64 -25.46
CA PRO A 55 -3.82 -9.52 -26.03
C PRO A 55 -4.89 -9.14 -25.00
N ALA A 56 -4.69 -9.38 -23.71
CA ALA A 56 -5.66 -9.05 -22.68
C ALA A 56 -5.72 -7.54 -22.43
N THR A 57 -6.93 -6.98 -22.32
CA THR A 57 -7.12 -5.62 -21.82
C THR A 57 -6.92 -5.62 -20.31
N VAL A 58 -5.98 -4.80 -19.82
CA VAL A 58 -5.67 -4.72 -18.38
C VAL A 58 -5.82 -3.30 -17.89
N HIS A 59 -6.56 -3.11 -16.81
CA HIS A 59 -6.68 -1.86 -16.07
C HIS A 59 -5.88 -1.98 -14.77
N HIS A 60 -4.74 -1.33 -14.71
CA HIS A 60 -3.95 -1.26 -13.48
C HIS A 60 -4.49 -0.17 -12.57
N THR A 61 -4.90 -0.53 -11.36
CA THR A 61 -5.28 0.40 -10.31
C THR A 61 -4.23 0.40 -9.19
N PHE A 62 -4.02 1.56 -8.60
CA PHE A 62 -3.20 1.71 -7.41
C PHE A 62 -4.07 1.59 -6.17
N ALA A 63 -3.71 0.74 -5.23
CA ALA A 63 -4.41 0.62 -3.96
C ALA A 63 -4.08 1.80 -3.04
N ALA A 64 -5.00 2.77 -2.91
CA ALA A 64 -4.81 4.04 -2.20
C ALA A 64 -4.36 3.88 -0.75
N LYS A 65 -4.79 2.81 -0.07
CA LYS A 65 -4.34 2.43 1.28
C LYS A 65 -2.83 2.32 1.44
N ALA A 66 -2.08 2.09 0.35
CA ALA A 66 -0.63 2.03 0.40
C ALA A 66 0.01 3.43 0.55
N CYS A 67 -0.56 4.45 -0.07
CA CYS A 67 -0.16 5.85 0.09
C CYS A 67 -1.25 6.80 -0.42
N GLY A 68 -2.09 7.32 0.47
CA GLY A 68 -3.18 8.26 0.14
C GLY A 68 -2.75 9.72 0.01
N LEU A 69 -1.46 10.02 -0.22
CA LEU A 69 -1.00 11.40 -0.42
C LEU A 69 -1.40 11.90 -1.81
N VAL A 70 -2.20 12.96 -1.89
CA VAL A 70 -2.78 13.48 -3.13
C VAL A 70 -1.74 13.73 -4.23
N PRO A 71 -0.56 14.32 -3.99
CA PRO A 71 0.45 14.47 -5.05
C PRO A 71 1.03 13.15 -5.56
N VAL A 72 1.08 12.10 -4.73
CA VAL A 72 1.51 10.75 -5.16
C VAL A 72 0.41 10.10 -6.00
N LEU A 73 -0.84 10.21 -5.58
CA LEU A 73 -1.99 9.75 -6.35
C LEU A 73 -2.07 10.46 -7.71
N ARG A 74 -1.83 11.78 -7.74
CA ARG A 74 -1.79 12.56 -8.98
C ARG A 74 -0.68 12.08 -9.94
N LEU A 75 0.51 11.80 -9.42
CA LEU A 75 1.61 11.26 -10.21
C LEU A 75 1.22 9.93 -10.88
N LEU A 76 0.52 9.06 -10.15
CA LEU A 76 0.06 7.77 -10.67
C LEU A 76 -1.09 7.93 -11.66
N ALA A 77 -2.00 8.88 -11.44
CA ALA A 77 -3.07 9.22 -12.40
C ALA A 77 -2.48 9.71 -13.72
N ASP A 78 -1.51 10.62 -13.67
CA ASP A 78 -0.80 11.15 -14.85
C ASP A 78 0.03 10.07 -15.56
N ALA A 79 0.47 9.02 -14.84
CA ALA A 79 1.10 7.83 -15.40
C ALA A 79 0.10 6.81 -16.00
N GLY A 80 -1.20 7.14 -16.05
CA GLY A 80 -2.23 6.35 -16.69
C GLY A 80 -2.84 5.25 -15.82
N MET A 81 -2.55 5.20 -14.54
CA MET A 81 -3.16 4.25 -13.62
C MET A 81 -4.60 4.63 -13.25
N GLY A 82 -5.42 3.66 -12.80
CA GLY A 82 -6.62 3.86 -12.02
C GLY A 82 -6.30 3.85 -10.51
N CYS A 83 -7.35 3.91 -9.67
CA CYS A 83 -7.18 3.87 -8.22
C CYS A 83 -8.22 2.93 -7.57
N GLU A 84 -7.78 2.01 -6.72
CA GLU A 84 -8.63 1.25 -5.82
C GLU A 84 -8.72 2.01 -4.50
N VAL A 85 -9.97 2.18 -4.02
CA VAL A 85 -10.30 2.90 -2.79
C VAL A 85 -11.19 2.03 -1.89
N ALA A 86 -10.99 2.14 -0.57
CA ALA A 86 -11.69 1.33 0.42
C ALA A 86 -12.47 2.17 1.46
N SER A 87 -12.55 3.48 1.28
CA SER A 87 -13.26 4.39 2.18
C SER A 87 -13.65 5.70 1.48
N PRO A 88 -14.59 6.48 2.04
CA PRO A 88 -14.91 7.82 1.52
C PRO A 88 -13.69 8.75 1.49
N GLY A 89 -12.83 8.67 2.50
CA GLY A 89 -11.61 9.48 2.54
C GLY A 89 -10.64 9.18 1.40
N GLU A 90 -10.43 7.89 1.08
CA GLU A 90 -9.61 7.49 -0.06
C GLU A 90 -10.25 7.88 -1.39
N LEU A 91 -11.59 7.80 -1.49
CA LEU A 91 -12.33 8.25 -2.68
C LEU A 91 -12.11 9.74 -2.93
N GLU A 92 -12.30 10.58 -1.91
CA GLU A 92 -12.09 12.02 -2.03
C GLU A 92 -10.63 12.38 -2.33
N GLN A 93 -9.65 11.66 -1.76
CA GLN A 93 -8.24 11.81 -2.09
C GLN A 93 -7.96 11.48 -3.57
N ALA A 94 -8.56 10.40 -4.08
CA ALA A 94 -8.41 10.00 -5.48
C ALA A 94 -9.05 11.04 -6.43
N LEU A 95 -10.25 11.54 -6.12
CA LEU A 95 -10.91 12.59 -6.88
C LEU A 95 -10.11 13.90 -6.86
N ALA A 96 -9.60 14.31 -5.70
CA ALA A 96 -8.73 15.47 -5.56
C ALA A 96 -7.41 15.32 -6.35
N ALA A 97 -6.92 14.09 -6.53
CA ALA A 97 -5.78 13.78 -7.37
C ALA A 97 -6.11 13.80 -8.87
N GLY A 98 -7.40 13.88 -9.25
CA GLY A 98 -7.85 13.98 -10.64
C GLY A 98 -8.12 12.64 -11.31
N PHE A 99 -8.30 11.55 -10.57
CA PHE A 99 -8.82 10.31 -11.16
C PHE A 99 -10.28 10.51 -11.60
N PRO A 100 -10.64 10.17 -12.83
CA PRO A 100 -12.04 10.16 -13.24
C PRO A 100 -12.75 8.92 -12.65
N TYR A 101 -14.06 9.01 -12.48
CA TYR A 101 -14.87 7.97 -11.83
C TYR A 101 -14.76 6.58 -12.48
N ASP A 102 -14.63 6.52 -13.80
CA ASP A 102 -14.49 5.28 -14.57
C ASP A 102 -13.12 4.61 -14.43
N ARG A 103 -12.18 5.26 -13.74
CA ARG A 103 -10.85 4.73 -13.39
C ARG A 103 -10.76 4.34 -11.92
N LEU A 104 -11.87 4.39 -11.19
CA LEU A 104 -11.93 4.03 -9.77
C LEU A 104 -12.53 2.65 -9.57
N VAL A 105 -12.04 1.94 -8.56
CA VAL A 105 -12.63 0.70 -8.04
C VAL A 105 -12.88 0.89 -6.55
N PHE A 106 -14.10 0.64 -6.10
CA PHE A 106 -14.45 0.70 -4.68
C PHE A 106 -14.51 -0.71 -4.09
N ASP A 107 -13.51 -1.07 -3.30
CA ASP A 107 -13.36 -2.39 -2.67
C ASP A 107 -13.21 -2.27 -1.16
N SER A 108 -14.31 -2.35 -0.44
CA SER A 108 -14.37 -2.37 1.03
C SER A 108 -15.27 -3.51 1.50
N PRO A 109 -14.96 -4.21 2.60
CA PRO A 109 -15.84 -5.24 3.15
C PRO A 109 -17.03 -4.66 3.93
N ALA A 110 -17.13 -3.34 4.08
CA ALA A 110 -18.12 -2.70 4.94
C ALA A 110 -18.70 -1.41 4.33
N LYS A 111 -19.01 -1.45 3.02
CA LYS A 111 -19.61 -0.29 2.33
C LYS A 111 -21.00 0.04 2.90
N THR A 112 -21.20 1.31 3.23
CA THR A 112 -22.50 1.85 3.66
C THR A 112 -23.47 1.98 2.47
N VAL A 113 -24.71 2.31 2.76
CA VAL A 113 -25.70 2.60 1.70
C VAL A 113 -25.28 3.82 0.88
N GLU A 114 -24.83 4.88 1.56
CA GLU A 114 -24.39 6.13 0.93
C GLU A 114 -23.17 5.93 0.00
N GLU A 115 -22.19 5.15 0.44
CA GLU A 115 -21.02 4.79 -0.38
C GLU A 115 -21.41 3.99 -1.63
N LEU A 116 -22.35 3.05 -1.49
CA LEU A 116 -22.87 2.29 -2.62
C LEU A 116 -23.68 3.17 -3.58
N GLU A 117 -24.55 4.06 -3.08
CA GLU A 117 -25.30 5.02 -3.90
C GLU A 117 -24.35 5.96 -4.66
N THR A 118 -23.32 6.46 -4.01
CA THR A 118 -22.30 7.29 -4.64
C THR A 118 -21.61 6.56 -5.78
N ALA A 119 -21.15 5.34 -5.54
CA ALA A 119 -20.46 4.55 -6.55
C ALA A 119 -21.38 4.18 -7.73
N LEU A 120 -22.62 3.76 -7.46
CA LEU A 120 -23.61 3.44 -8.48
C LEU A 120 -24.01 4.67 -9.33
N THR A 121 -24.12 5.83 -8.70
CA THR A 121 -24.52 7.08 -9.37
C THR A 121 -23.45 7.57 -10.33
N HIS A 122 -22.17 7.47 -9.92
CA HIS A 122 -21.04 7.98 -10.70
C HIS A 122 -20.39 6.94 -11.61
N GLY A 123 -20.87 5.69 -11.60
CA GLY A 123 -20.32 4.63 -12.46
C GLY A 123 -18.94 4.13 -12.00
N ILE A 124 -18.60 4.29 -10.71
CA ILE A 124 -17.42 3.70 -10.12
C ILE A 124 -17.56 2.17 -10.13
N ALA A 125 -16.53 1.44 -10.52
CA ALA A 125 -16.54 0.00 -10.40
C ALA A 125 -16.61 -0.43 -8.92
N ILE A 126 -17.44 -1.44 -8.60
CA ILE A 126 -17.66 -1.90 -7.23
C ILE A 126 -17.38 -3.38 -7.15
N ASN A 127 -16.60 -3.80 -6.14
CA ASN A 127 -16.48 -5.20 -5.74
C ASN A 127 -17.30 -5.44 -4.47
N LEU A 128 -18.41 -6.17 -4.59
CA LEU A 128 -19.30 -6.53 -3.48
C LEU A 128 -18.67 -7.67 -2.66
N ASP A 129 -18.61 -7.52 -1.36
CA ASP A 129 -17.88 -8.46 -0.50
C ASP A 129 -18.71 -9.69 -0.08
N ASN A 130 -20.06 -9.57 -0.12
CA ASN A 130 -20.94 -10.62 0.39
C ASN A 130 -22.37 -10.50 -0.17
N PHE A 131 -23.20 -11.55 0.05
CA PHE A 131 -24.57 -11.60 -0.43
C PHE A 131 -25.54 -10.58 0.21
N GLN A 132 -25.25 -10.10 1.41
CA GLN A 132 -26.08 -9.06 2.05
C GLN A 132 -25.87 -7.72 1.35
N GLU A 133 -24.64 -7.43 0.98
CA GLU A 133 -24.31 -6.26 0.19
C GLU A 133 -24.89 -6.35 -1.23
N LEU A 134 -24.82 -7.52 -1.86
CA LEU A 134 -25.45 -7.80 -3.14
C LEU A 134 -26.97 -7.52 -3.10
N ALA A 135 -27.67 -8.01 -2.05
CA ALA A 135 -29.10 -7.73 -1.86
C ALA A 135 -29.39 -6.24 -1.57
N ARG A 136 -28.43 -5.51 -1.01
CA ARG A 136 -28.51 -4.06 -0.82
C ARG A 136 -28.46 -3.34 -2.16
N VAL A 137 -27.53 -3.71 -3.02
CA VAL A 137 -27.41 -3.16 -4.38
C VAL A 137 -28.65 -3.46 -5.24
N ASP A 138 -29.25 -4.65 -5.14
CA ASP A 138 -30.53 -4.95 -5.79
C ASP A 138 -31.59 -3.90 -5.45
N ARG A 139 -31.72 -3.54 -4.17
CA ARG A 139 -32.70 -2.53 -3.72
C ARG A 139 -32.34 -1.12 -4.20
N LEU A 140 -31.07 -0.76 -4.20
CA LEU A 140 -30.61 0.55 -4.64
C LEU A 140 -30.78 0.75 -6.14
N LEU A 141 -30.52 -0.29 -6.93
CA LEU A 141 -30.76 -0.25 -8.37
C LEU A 141 -32.26 -0.18 -8.70
N ALA A 142 -33.12 -0.83 -7.92
CA ALA A 142 -34.57 -0.85 -8.15
C ALA A 142 -34.96 -1.16 -9.59
N GLY A 143 -34.25 -2.09 -10.24
CA GLY A 143 -34.43 -2.48 -11.64
C GLY A 143 -33.72 -1.58 -12.67
N ARG A 144 -32.97 -0.57 -12.26
CA ARG A 144 -32.13 0.24 -13.15
C ARG A 144 -30.82 -0.50 -13.47
N GLU A 145 -30.27 -0.25 -14.66
CA GLU A 145 -28.93 -0.69 -15.00
C GLU A 145 -27.89 0.18 -14.29
N PRO A 146 -26.81 -0.40 -13.74
CA PRO A 146 -25.73 0.37 -13.15
C PRO A 146 -24.91 1.10 -14.22
N ALA A 147 -24.37 2.25 -13.88
CA ALA A 147 -23.53 3.04 -14.78
C ALA A 147 -22.08 2.49 -14.90
N GLY A 148 -21.64 1.66 -13.95
CA GLY A 148 -20.30 1.07 -13.93
C GLY A 148 -20.31 -0.44 -13.69
N PRO A 149 -19.15 -1.11 -13.83
CA PRO A 149 -19.04 -2.54 -13.60
C PRO A 149 -19.27 -2.91 -12.13
N ILE A 150 -19.97 -4.01 -11.89
CA ILE A 150 -20.17 -4.54 -10.53
C ILE A 150 -19.65 -5.97 -10.48
N GLY A 151 -18.77 -6.23 -9.52
CA GLY A 151 -18.16 -7.51 -9.22
C GLY A 151 -18.65 -8.10 -7.91
N LEU A 152 -18.45 -9.41 -7.76
CA LEU A 152 -18.57 -10.12 -6.50
C LEU A 152 -17.22 -10.64 -6.09
N ARG A 153 -16.79 -10.30 -4.88
CA ARG A 153 -15.56 -10.80 -4.29
C ARG A 153 -15.74 -12.23 -3.82
N VAL A 154 -14.83 -13.09 -4.23
CA VAL A 154 -14.77 -14.49 -3.79
C VAL A 154 -13.50 -14.76 -3.02
N ASN A 155 -13.59 -15.62 -2.02
CA ASN A 155 -12.46 -16.15 -1.28
C ASN A 155 -12.23 -17.60 -1.71
N PRO A 156 -11.17 -17.89 -2.47
CA PRO A 156 -10.87 -19.24 -2.95
C PRO A 156 -10.38 -20.18 -1.83
N GLN A 157 -10.13 -19.68 -0.63
CA GLN A 157 -9.68 -20.43 0.56
C GLN A 157 -8.46 -21.33 0.29
N VAL A 158 -7.49 -20.82 -0.48
CA VAL A 158 -6.28 -21.57 -0.87
C VAL A 158 -5.23 -21.64 0.25
N GLY A 159 -5.37 -20.84 1.30
CA GLY A 159 -4.47 -20.88 2.46
C GLY A 159 -3.81 -19.54 2.78
N ALA A 160 -2.73 -19.61 3.56
CA ALA A 160 -1.98 -18.45 4.03
C ALA A 160 -0.53 -18.48 3.54
N GLY A 161 0.02 -17.28 3.29
CA GLY A 161 1.47 -17.08 3.14
C GLY A 161 2.18 -17.01 4.49
N ALA A 162 3.46 -16.66 4.48
CA ALA A 162 4.31 -16.59 5.67
C ALA A 162 3.82 -15.59 6.74
N ILE A 163 3.11 -14.52 6.31
CA ILE A 163 2.47 -13.55 7.22
C ILE A 163 0.95 -13.77 7.17
N GLY A 164 0.42 -14.54 8.11
CA GLY A 164 -1.00 -14.92 8.14
C GLY A 164 -1.95 -13.72 8.08
N ALA A 165 -1.66 -12.64 8.81
CA ALA A 165 -2.46 -11.41 8.80
C ALA A 165 -2.52 -10.69 7.44
N MET A 166 -1.61 -11.02 6.51
CA MET A 166 -1.58 -10.47 5.15
C MET A 166 -2.21 -11.42 4.10
N SER A 167 -2.71 -12.56 4.53
CA SER A 167 -3.33 -13.57 3.66
C SER A 167 -4.83 -13.39 3.69
N THR A 168 -5.41 -12.98 2.57
CA THR A 168 -6.85 -12.68 2.45
C THR A 168 -7.67 -13.87 1.95
N ALA A 169 -7.02 -14.96 1.51
CA ALA A 169 -7.65 -16.18 1.01
C ALA A 169 -7.52 -17.37 1.98
N THR A 170 -7.54 -17.10 3.30
CA THR A 170 -7.56 -18.13 4.34
C THR A 170 -8.96 -18.70 4.52
N ALA A 171 -9.05 -19.87 5.19
CA ALA A 171 -10.33 -20.53 5.47
C ALA A 171 -11.32 -19.62 6.24
N THR A 172 -10.81 -18.74 7.09
CA THR A 172 -11.61 -17.87 7.98
C THR A 172 -11.41 -16.37 7.68
N SER A 173 -11.04 -16.02 6.45
CA SER A 173 -10.91 -14.62 6.05
C SER A 173 -12.26 -13.91 6.14
N LYS A 174 -12.22 -12.64 6.58
CA LYS A 174 -13.41 -11.77 6.60
C LYS A 174 -13.86 -11.31 5.21
N PHE A 175 -13.07 -11.57 4.16
CA PHE A 175 -13.26 -11.04 2.83
C PHE A 175 -13.88 -12.06 1.89
N GLY A 176 -14.89 -11.64 1.13
CA GLY A 176 -15.46 -12.37 0.01
C GLY A 176 -16.26 -13.61 0.37
N VAL A 177 -16.97 -14.17 -0.60
CA VAL A 177 -17.73 -15.41 -0.45
C VAL A 177 -16.76 -16.60 -0.40
N ALA A 178 -16.77 -17.36 0.69
CA ALA A 178 -15.90 -18.51 0.93
C ALA A 178 -16.28 -19.69 0.03
N LEU A 179 -15.52 -19.95 -1.05
CA LEU A 179 -15.89 -20.90 -2.12
C LEU A 179 -15.91 -22.36 -1.69
N ARG A 180 -15.18 -22.73 -0.63
CA ARG A 180 -15.15 -24.12 -0.13
C ARG A 180 -16.24 -24.44 0.89
N ASP A 181 -17.03 -23.42 1.27
CA ASP A 181 -18.18 -23.65 2.15
C ASP A 181 -19.29 -24.37 1.40
N PRO A 182 -20.04 -25.28 2.03
CA PRO A 182 -21.10 -26.04 1.39
C PRO A 182 -22.14 -25.14 0.70
N GLY A 183 -22.37 -25.34 -0.59
CA GLY A 183 -23.35 -24.60 -1.39
C GLY A 183 -22.91 -23.20 -1.82
N ALA A 184 -21.73 -22.70 -1.41
CA ALA A 184 -21.29 -21.36 -1.73
C ALA A 184 -21.09 -21.13 -3.23
N VAL A 185 -20.52 -22.08 -3.95
CA VAL A 185 -20.33 -22.00 -5.41
C VAL A 185 -21.68 -21.91 -6.14
N ASP A 186 -22.64 -22.76 -5.76
CA ASP A 186 -23.97 -22.76 -6.38
C ASP A 186 -24.71 -21.44 -6.08
N ALA A 187 -24.55 -20.89 -4.87
CA ALA A 187 -25.09 -19.58 -4.50
C ALA A 187 -24.48 -18.43 -5.33
N VAL A 188 -23.17 -18.50 -5.64
CA VAL A 188 -22.50 -17.54 -6.52
C VAL A 188 -23.07 -17.65 -7.95
N ILE A 189 -23.15 -18.86 -8.51
CA ILE A 189 -23.72 -19.08 -9.84
C ILE A 189 -25.14 -18.54 -9.93
N ASP A 190 -25.99 -18.84 -8.95
CA ASP A 190 -27.36 -18.34 -8.84
C ASP A 190 -27.42 -16.80 -8.75
N ALA A 191 -26.45 -16.18 -8.02
CA ALA A 191 -26.34 -14.73 -7.95
C ALA A 191 -26.10 -14.08 -9.32
N PHE A 192 -25.22 -14.65 -10.14
CA PHE A 192 -24.95 -14.19 -11.50
C PHE A 192 -26.11 -14.50 -12.47
N ALA A 193 -26.77 -15.64 -12.31
CA ALA A 193 -27.91 -16.00 -13.14
C ALA A 193 -29.09 -15.02 -12.98
N ARG A 194 -29.36 -14.57 -11.76
CA ARG A 194 -30.46 -13.67 -11.44
C ARG A 194 -30.20 -12.20 -11.72
N ARG A 195 -28.90 -11.80 -11.89
CA ARG A 195 -28.51 -10.38 -11.97
C ARG A 195 -27.74 -10.09 -13.24
N PRO A 196 -28.42 -9.63 -14.30
CA PRO A 196 -27.78 -9.28 -15.57
C PRO A 196 -26.65 -8.26 -15.43
N TRP A 197 -26.73 -7.39 -14.44
CA TRP A 197 -25.79 -6.33 -14.18
C TRP A 197 -24.51 -6.79 -13.43
N LEU A 198 -24.52 -7.97 -12.82
CA LEU A 198 -23.33 -8.53 -12.16
C LEU A 198 -22.45 -9.19 -13.24
N ASN A 199 -21.27 -8.63 -13.49
CA ASN A 199 -20.46 -8.96 -14.66
C ASN A 199 -18.97 -9.18 -14.39
N ARG A 200 -18.53 -9.13 -13.11
CA ARG A 200 -17.13 -9.28 -12.71
C ARG A 200 -17.02 -10.22 -11.52
N LEU A 201 -15.91 -10.99 -11.47
CA LEU A 201 -15.44 -11.63 -10.25
C LEU A 201 -14.20 -10.91 -9.75
N HIS A 202 -14.06 -10.81 -8.43
CA HIS A 202 -12.88 -10.30 -7.76
C HIS A 202 -12.30 -11.34 -6.81
N ALA A 203 -10.98 -11.53 -6.84
CA ALA A 203 -10.24 -12.33 -5.88
C ALA A 203 -8.92 -11.65 -5.52
N HIS A 204 -8.71 -11.37 -4.25
CA HIS A 204 -7.43 -10.89 -3.72
C HIS A 204 -6.87 -11.93 -2.74
N VAL A 205 -5.77 -12.60 -3.10
CA VAL A 205 -5.31 -13.82 -2.41
C VAL A 205 -4.44 -13.51 -1.22
N GLY A 206 -3.58 -12.52 -1.32
CA GLY A 206 -2.65 -12.18 -0.26
C GLY A 206 -1.77 -10.98 -0.61
N SER A 207 -0.79 -10.70 0.26
CA SER A 207 0.13 -9.59 0.10
C SER A 207 1.55 -10.03 0.51
N GLN A 208 2.22 -9.26 1.37
CA GLN A 208 3.57 -9.59 1.81
C GLN A 208 3.67 -10.98 2.42
N GLY A 209 4.68 -11.75 2.01
CA GLY A 209 4.90 -13.12 2.45
C GLY A 209 4.04 -14.18 1.75
N CYS A 210 3.20 -13.80 0.78
CA CYS A 210 2.44 -14.73 -0.03
C CYS A 210 3.28 -15.20 -1.24
N PRO A 211 3.55 -16.49 -1.41
CA PRO A 211 4.30 -16.98 -2.57
C PRO A 211 3.48 -16.88 -3.85
N LEU A 212 4.16 -16.63 -4.99
CA LEU A 212 3.50 -16.46 -6.29
C LEU A 212 2.63 -17.65 -6.69
N PRO A 213 3.06 -18.93 -6.51
CA PRO A 213 2.21 -20.08 -6.81
C PRO A 213 0.87 -20.08 -6.05
N LEU A 214 0.86 -19.62 -4.78
CA LEU A 214 -0.37 -19.54 -3.99
C LEU A 214 -1.31 -18.45 -4.53
N ILE A 215 -0.74 -17.33 -4.95
CA ILE A 215 -1.49 -16.25 -5.61
C ILE A 215 -2.11 -16.76 -6.91
N ALA A 216 -1.31 -17.41 -7.75
CA ALA A 216 -1.76 -17.97 -9.02
C ALA A 216 -2.84 -19.04 -8.83
N GLN A 217 -2.72 -19.91 -7.83
CA GLN A 217 -3.74 -20.90 -7.48
C GLN A 217 -5.08 -20.24 -7.12
N GLY A 218 -5.06 -19.17 -6.33
CA GLY A 218 -6.30 -18.50 -5.95
C GLY A 218 -6.95 -17.73 -7.09
N ILE A 219 -6.15 -17.11 -7.95
CA ILE A 219 -6.63 -16.45 -9.18
C ILE A 219 -7.20 -17.51 -10.14
N GLY A 220 -6.53 -18.67 -10.26
CA GLY A 220 -7.00 -19.81 -11.05
C GLY A 220 -8.38 -20.29 -10.61
N ALA A 221 -8.62 -20.42 -9.32
CA ALA A 221 -9.94 -20.80 -8.80
C ALA A 221 -11.04 -19.78 -9.15
N ALA A 222 -10.74 -18.49 -9.13
CA ALA A 222 -11.69 -17.45 -9.57
C ALA A 222 -11.92 -17.50 -11.09
N TYR A 223 -10.88 -17.75 -11.88
CA TYR A 223 -10.97 -17.94 -13.32
C TYR A 223 -11.83 -19.17 -13.68
N GLU A 224 -11.59 -20.32 -13.06
CA GLU A 224 -12.37 -21.53 -13.25
C GLU A 224 -13.86 -21.32 -12.90
N LEU A 225 -14.13 -20.58 -11.85
CA LEU A 225 -15.52 -20.21 -11.48
C LEU A 225 -16.15 -19.31 -12.54
N ALA A 226 -15.42 -18.35 -13.10
CA ALA A 226 -15.90 -17.50 -14.18
C ALA A 226 -16.25 -18.31 -15.45
N GLU A 227 -15.38 -19.23 -15.86
CA GLU A 227 -15.60 -20.13 -16.98
C GLU A 227 -16.82 -21.04 -16.75
N ARG A 228 -16.97 -21.57 -15.53
CA ARG A 228 -18.12 -22.38 -15.14
C ARG A 228 -19.43 -21.58 -15.23
N ILE A 229 -19.48 -20.36 -14.68
CA ILE A 229 -20.65 -19.49 -14.73
C ILE A 229 -21.02 -19.17 -16.18
N ASN A 230 -20.05 -18.77 -17.01
CA ASN A 230 -20.30 -18.45 -18.42
C ASN A 230 -20.80 -19.66 -19.21
N THR A 231 -20.28 -20.86 -18.92
CA THR A 231 -20.72 -22.11 -19.55
C THR A 231 -22.13 -22.50 -19.13
N GLU A 232 -22.46 -22.47 -17.84
CA GLU A 232 -23.78 -22.86 -17.33
C GLU A 232 -24.86 -21.89 -17.77
N LEU A 233 -24.57 -20.61 -17.94
CA LEU A 233 -25.50 -19.62 -18.43
C LEU A 233 -25.57 -19.57 -19.96
N GLY A 234 -24.67 -20.23 -20.69
CA GLY A 234 -24.65 -20.30 -22.14
C GLY A 234 -24.27 -19.00 -22.85
N HIS A 235 -23.74 -18.01 -22.14
CA HIS A 235 -23.26 -16.74 -22.67
C HIS A 235 -22.23 -16.09 -21.73
N PRO A 236 -21.38 -15.17 -22.22
CA PRO A 236 -20.38 -14.50 -21.41
C PRO A 236 -21.03 -13.51 -20.40
N ARG A 237 -21.45 -14.01 -19.25
CA ARG A 237 -22.00 -13.23 -18.14
C ARG A 237 -20.86 -12.48 -17.43
N ILE A 238 -19.78 -13.18 -17.12
CA ILE A 238 -18.58 -12.57 -16.56
C ILE A 238 -17.69 -12.15 -17.71
N THR A 239 -17.40 -10.86 -17.79
CA THR A 239 -16.54 -10.23 -18.79
C THR A 239 -15.33 -9.57 -18.18
N GLY A 240 -15.27 -9.44 -16.85
CA GLY A 240 -14.15 -8.87 -16.12
C GLY A 240 -13.68 -9.76 -14.98
N LEU A 241 -12.36 -9.79 -14.75
CA LEU A 241 -11.71 -10.43 -13.62
C LEU A 241 -10.82 -9.40 -12.93
N ASP A 242 -11.16 -9.09 -11.68
CA ASP A 242 -10.29 -8.32 -10.81
C ASP A 242 -9.45 -9.31 -10.01
N ILE A 243 -8.16 -9.34 -10.31
CA ILE A 243 -7.21 -10.28 -9.72
C ILE A 243 -6.50 -9.71 -8.49
N GLY A 244 -6.90 -8.52 -8.06
CA GLY A 244 -6.30 -7.83 -6.93
C GLY A 244 -4.84 -7.46 -7.17
N GLY A 245 -4.07 -7.44 -6.10
CA GLY A 245 -2.64 -7.17 -6.15
C GLY A 245 -1.84 -8.31 -5.52
N GLY A 246 -0.96 -7.94 -4.57
CA GLY A 246 -0.34 -8.92 -3.68
C GLY A 246 1.11 -9.26 -3.98
N LEU A 247 1.74 -8.70 -5.02
CA LEU A 247 3.16 -8.91 -5.28
C LEU A 247 3.99 -8.53 -4.04
N PRO A 248 4.70 -9.49 -3.40
CA PRO A 248 5.52 -9.20 -2.22
C PRO A 248 6.77 -8.40 -2.59
N VAL A 249 7.30 -7.67 -1.62
CA VAL A 249 8.50 -6.84 -1.75
C VAL A 249 9.64 -7.46 -0.94
N ASN A 250 10.84 -7.46 -1.51
CA ASN A 250 12.04 -7.87 -0.82
C ASN A 250 12.53 -6.78 0.15
N PHE A 251 12.29 -6.95 1.45
CA PHE A 251 12.80 -6.06 2.50
C PHE A 251 14.21 -6.45 3.01
N ALA A 252 14.76 -7.58 2.55
CA ALA A 252 16.08 -8.02 2.98
C ALA A 252 17.23 -7.33 2.22
N GLY A 253 16.97 -6.82 1.02
CA GLY A 253 18.00 -6.20 0.16
C GLY A 253 17.44 -5.19 -0.84
N GLU A 254 18.32 -4.62 -1.66
CA GLU A 254 17.94 -3.66 -2.72
C GLU A 254 17.23 -4.30 -3.92
N GLY A 255 17.31 -5.62 -4.07
CA GLY A 255 16.71 -6.31 -5.22
C GLY A 255 15.18 -6.26 -5.21
N ASP A 256 14.61 -6.27 -6.41
CA ASP A 256 13.15 -6.17 -6.64
C ASP A 256 12.47 -7.54 -6.83
N ARG A 257 13.11 -8.64 -6.47
CA ARG A 257 12.49 -9.95 -6.65
C ARG A 257 11.55 -10.30 -5.48
N PRO A 258 10.36 -10.90 -5.80
CA PRO A 258 9.86 -11.17 -7.16
C PRO A 258 9.47 -9.89 -7.90
N THR A 259 9.59 -9.91 -9.24
CA THR A 259 9.23 -8.82 -10.13
C THR A 259 7.79 -8.98 -10.67
N TYR A 260 7.24 -7.96 -11.33
CA TYR A 260 5.99 -8.10 -12.08
C TYR A 260 6.09 -9.12 -13.21
N ALA A 261 7.26 -9.23 -13.87
CA ALA A 261 7.49 -10.25 -14.88
C ALA A 261 7.47 -11.68 -14.27
N ASP A 262 8.06 -11.87 -13.08
CA ASP A 262 7.97 -13.17 -12.36
C ASP A 262 6.50 -13.49 -12.01
N TYR A 263 5.72 -12.49 -11.56
CA TYR A 263 4.30 -12.62 -11.24
C TYR A 263 3.46 -13.03 -12.46
N VAL A 264 3.62 -12.32 -13.57
CA VAL A 264 2.88 -12.62 -14.81
C VAL A 264 3.31 -13.96 -15.41
N ALA A 265 4.59 -14.32 -15.34
CA ALA A 265 5.07 -15.62 -15.80
C ALA A 265 4.40 -16.77 -15.03
N GLU A 266 4.32 -16.67 -13.71
CA GLU A 266 3.61 -17.64 -12.86
C GLU A 266 2.12 -17.75 -13.22
N LEU A 267 1.45 -16.59 -13.44
CA LEU A 267 0.04 -16.58 -13.86
C LEU A 267 -0.16 -17.16 -15.25
N ARG A 268 0.73 -16.89 -16.21
CA ARG A 268 0.64 -17.45 -17.57
C ARG A 268 0.82 -18.96 -17.58
N ASP A 269 1.67 -19.49 -16.70
CA ASP A 269 1.87 -20.93 -16.54
C ASP A 269 0.67 -21.60 -15.89
N ALA A 270 0.16 -21.04 -14.80
CA ALA A 270 -0.94 -21.63 -14.03
C ALA A 270 -2.33 -21.41 -14.67
N VAL A 271 -2.57 -20.26 -15.32
CA VAL A 271 -3.88 -19.84 -15.84
C VAL A 271 -3.73 -19.19 -17.22
N PRO A 272 -3.27 -19.93 -18.25
CA PRO A 272 -2.99 -19.34 -19.57
C PRO A 272 -4.18 -18.63 -20.21
N GLY A 273 -5.40 -19.13 -20.00
CA GLY A 273 -6.63 -18.51 -20.50
C GLY A 273 -6.97 -17.14 -19.92
N LEU A 274 -6.32 -16.72 -18.85
CA LEU A 274 -6.47 -15.39 -18.27
C LEU A 274 -6.00 -14.28 -19.24
N PHE A 275 -5.07 -14.61 -20.14
CA PHE A 275 -4.40 -13.65 -21.02
C PHE A 275 -4.83 -13.75 -22.49
N ASP A 276 -5.88 -14.50 -22.81
CA ASP A 276 -6.34 -14.72 -24.19
C ASP A 276 -7.24 -13.60 -24.76
N GLY A 277 -7.53 -12.58 -23.96
CA GLY A 277 -8.30 -11.40 -24.34
C GLY A 277 -9.82 -11.55 -24.17
N ARG A 278 -10.31 -12.68 -23.63
CA ARG A 278 -11.75 -12.86 -23.35
C ARG A 278 -12.25 -12.05 -22.15
N TYR A 279 -11.36 -11.75 -21.21
CA TYR A 279 -11.67 -11.00 -20.00
C TYR A 279 -10.93 -9.67 -19.98
N THR A 280 -11.58 -8.63 -19.50
CA THR A 280 -10.90 -7.43 -19.02
C THR A 280 -10.33 -7.70 -17.63
N LEU A 281 -9.04 -7.55 -17.47
CA LEU A 281 -8.36 -7.74 -16.19
C LEU A 281 -8.28 -6.42 -15.43
N VAL A 282 -8.42 -6.48 -14.12
CA VAL A 282 -8.12 -5.38 -13.19
C VAL A 282 -7.06 -5.87 -12.22
N THR A 283 -6.11 -4.99 -11.89
CA THR A 283 -5.10 -5.25 -10.85
C THR A 283 -5.09 -4.14 -9.82
N GLU A 284 -4.76 -4.47 -8.56
CA GLU A 284 -4.81 -3.54 -7.41
C GLU A 284 -3.47 -3.51 -6.67
N PHE A 285 -2.39 -3.23 -7.40
CA PHE A 285 -1.07 -3.17 -6.77
C PHE A 285 -0.92 -1.88 -5.96
N GLY A 286 -0.36 -2.01 -4.75
CA GLY A 286 -0.05 -0.87 -3.88
C GLY A 286 1.41 -0.93 -3.42
N ARG A 287 1.74 -1.89 -2.54
CA ARG A 287 3.07 -2.03 -1.94
C ARG A 287 4.20 -2.10 -2.95
N SER A 288 4.07 -2.94 -3.94
CA SER A 288 5.12 -3.20 -4.93
C SER A 288 5.44 -1.98 -5.82
N LEU A 289 4.50 -1.05 -5.98
CA LEU A 289 4.71 0.18 -6.72
C LEU A 289 5.53 1.22 -5.95
N LEU A 290 5.38 1.29 -4.62
CA LEU A 290 5.91 2.41 -3.85
C LEU A 290 6.95 2.03 -2.80
N ALA A 291 6.93 0.81 -2.23
CA ALA A 291 7.75 0.52 -1.06
C ALA A 291 9.23 0.87 -1.26
N LYS A 292 9.81 0.45 -2.36
CA LYS A 292 11.24 0.67 -2.68
C LYS A 292 11.60 2.12 -2.96
N SER A 293 10.64 2.98 -3.28
CA SER A 293 10.87 4.39 -3.56
C SER A 293 10.94 5.28 -2.32
N GLY A 294 10.48 4.79 -1.16
CA GLY A 294 10.42 5.60 0.05
C GLY A 294 11.61 5.42 0.99
N THR A 295 11.95 6.52 1.65
CA THR A 295 12.95 6.57 2.73
C THR A 295 12.46 7.52 3.81
N ILE A 296 12.54 7.09 5.08
CA ILE A 296 12.38 7.98 6.23
C ILE A 296 13.79 8.34 6.69
N GLY A 297 14.12 9.63 6.69
CA GLY A 297 15.35 10.17 7.26
C GLY A 297 15.09 10.75 8.64
N THR A 298 15.94 10.44 9.62
CA THR A 298 15.82 10.95 10.98
C THR A 298 17.18 11.30 11.59
N VAL A 299 17.20 12.36 12.37
CA VAL A 299 18.39 12.76 13.12
C VAL A 299 18.53 11.92 14.38
N VAL A 300 19.76 11.56 14.74
CA VAL A 300 20.10 10.95 16.03
C VAL A 300 20.23 12.07 17.07
N GLU A 301 19.31 12.09 18.02
CA GLU A 301 19.32 13.11 19.08
C GLU A 301 20.33 12.76 20.18
N TYR A 302 20.32 11.50 20.61
CA TYR A 302 21.19 11.01 21.66
C TYR A 302 21.72 9.62 21.38
N THR A 303 22.89 9.31 21.95
CA THR A 303 23.40 7.94 22.06
C THR A 303 23.63 7.57 23.51
N LYS A 304 23.41 6.34 23.88
CA LYS A 304 23.69 5.81 25.22
C LYS A 304 23.98 4.31 25.17
N SER A 305 24.55 3.80 26.25
CA SER A 305 24.73 2.36 26.46
C SER A 305 23.85 1.88 27.61
N ALA A 306 23.17 0.73 27.40
CA ALA A 306 22.40 0.07 28.44
C ALA A 306 22.56 -1.46 28.32
N GLY A 307 22.95 -2.14 29.40
CA GLY A 307 23.14 -3.59 29.40
C GLY A 307 24.20 -4.08 28.39
N GLY A 308 25.19 -3.26 28.08
CA GLY A 308 26.22 -3.56 27.07
C GLY A 308 25.78 -3.36 25.62
N ARG A 309 24.54 -2.89 25.37
CA ARG A 309 24.00 -2.55 24.07
C ARG A 309 24.09 -1.05 23.80
N GLN A 310 24.55 -0.66 22.63
CA GLN A 310 24.47 0.73 22.18
C GLN A 310 23.04 1.04 21.71
N ILE A 311 22.55 2.22 22.00
CA ILE A 311 21.21 2.69 21.65
C ILE A 311 21.34 4.09 21.05
N ALA A 312 20.91 4.25 19.81
CA ALA A 312 20.72 5.54 19.16
C ALA A 312 19.25 5.95 19.26
N VAL A 313 18.98 7.05 19.95
CA VAL A 313 17.64 7.62 20.10
C VAL A 313 17.41 8.63 18.99
N THR A 314 16.38 8.40 18.20
CA THR A 314 16.02 9.20 17.01
C THR A 314 14.61 9.76 17.12
N HIS A 315 14.17 10.50 16.10
CA HIS A 315 12.82 11.00 15.99
C HIS A 315 11.89 10.09 15.16
N ALA A 316 12.37 8.94 14.67
CA ALA A 316 11.57 7.94 13.98
C ALA A 316 11.27 6.75 14.88
N GLY A 317 10.02 6.56 15.23
CA GLY A 317 9.52 5.45 16.04
C GLY A 317 8.19 4.92 15.52
N ALA A 318 7.37 4.39 16.41
CA ALA A 318 6.05 3.83 16.07
C ALA A 318 5.14 4.82 15.35
N GLN A 319 5.27 6.13 15.61
CA GLN A 319 4.42 7.15 14.99
C GLN A 319 4.54 7.18 13.46
N VAL A 320 5.68 6.78 12.90
CA VAL A 320 5.91 6.71 11.44
C VAL A 320 6.19 5.30 10.94
N ALA A 321 6.51 4.35 11.82
CA ALA A 321 6.91 2.99 11.48
C ALA A 321 6.18 1.94 12.35
N ALA A 322 4.88 2.14 12.62
CA ALA A 322 4.09 1.29 13.51
C ALA A 322 4.22 -0.21 13.18
N ARG A 323 4.14 -0.59 11.91
CA ARG A 323 4.25 -2.00 11.51
C ARG A 323 5.59 -2.61 11.90
N THR A 324 6.68 -1.88 11.68
CA THR A 324 8.04 -2.33 12.01
C THR A 324 8.21 -2.45 13.51
N VAL A 325 7.73 -1.48 14.28
CA VAL A 325 7.87 -1.48 15.74
C VAL A 325 7.03 -2.58 16.40
N PHE A 326 5.77 -2.78 15.97
CA PHE A 326 4.87 -3.77 16.59
C PHE A 326 5.03 -5.19 16.02
N MET A 327 5.59 -5.35 14.83
CA MET A 327 5.80 -6.64 14.17
C MET A 327 7.16 -6.69 13.45
N PRO A 328 8.28 -6.55 14.18
CA PRO A 328 9.61 -6.36 13.59
C PRO A 328 10.07 -7.56 12.74
N GLU A 329 9.67 -8.77 13.10
CA GLU A 329 10.01 -9.98 12.34
C GLU A 329 9.32 -10.04 10.97
N SER A 330 8.07 -9.52 10.90
CA SER A 330 7.29 -9.48 9.66
C SER A 330 7.63 -8.29 8.77
N TRP A 331 8.11 -7.20 9.37
CA TRP A 331 8.37 -5.92 8.72
C TRP A 331 9.75 -5.35 9.07
N PRO A 332 10.83 -6.13 8.86
CA PRO A 332 12.18 -5.62 9.08
C PRO A 332 12.51 -4.56 8.03
N LEU A 333 12.83 -3.34 8.47
CA LEU A 333 13.36 -2.32 7.57
C LEU A 333 14.88 -2.43 7.48
N ARG A 334 15.42 -2.12 6.32
CA ARG A 334 16.87 -1.90 6.16
C ARG A 334 17.20 -0.52 6.69
N VAL A 335 18.35 -0.42 7.32
CA VAL A 335 18.85 0.82 7.96
C VAL A 335 20.14 1.26 7.30
N GLY A 336 20.26 2.54 7.00
CA GLY A 336 21.51 3.20 6.61
C GLY A 336 21.92 4.23 7.65
N VAL A 337 23.22 4.39 7.84
CA VAL A 337 23.80 5.40 8.73
C VAL A 337 24.60 6.41 7.91
N PHE A 338 24.39 7.68 8.19
CA PHE A 338 25.00 8.81 7.50
C PHE A 338 25.57 9.79 8.53
N ASP A 339 26.61 10.52 8.17
CA ASP A 339 27.13 11.58 9.01
C ASP A 339 26.16 12.79 9.07
N ALA A 340 26.46 13.76 9.90
CA ALA A 340 25.64 14.96 10.07
C ALA A 340 25.49 15.80 8.77
N ALA A 341 26.29 15.54 7.75
CA ALA A 341 26.18 16.15 6.41
C ALA A 341 25.38 15.26 5.43
N GLY A 342 24.77 14.17 5.90
CA GLY A 342 24.01 13.24 5.07
C GLY A 342 24.84 12.37 4.14
N ARG A 343 26.15 12.19 4.40
CA ARG A 343 27.05 11.32 3.62
C ARG A 343 27.10 9.92 4.26
N PRO A 344 27.08 8.83 3.47
CA PRO A 344 27.11 7.47 4.00
C PRO A 344 28.29 7.27 4.96
N LYS A 345 28.02 6.83 6.18
CA LYS A 345 29.02 6.56 7.20
C LYS A 345 29.61 5.17 7.01
N GLN A 346 30.92 5.08 7.08
CA GLN A 346 31.69 3.84 6.99
C GLN A 346 32.67 3.78 8.17
N GLY A 347 33.20 2.59 8.44
CA GLY A 347 34.21 2.44 9.52
C GLY A 347 33.86 1.24 10.41
N PRO A 348 34.37 1.23 11.66
CA PRO A 348 34.06 0.19 12.63
C PRO A 348 32.55 0.07 12.86
N THR A 349 32.08 -1.16 13.05
CA THR A 349 30.67 -1.46 13.34
C THR A 349 30.48 -1.89 14.77
N GLU A 350 29.29 -1.69 15.31
CA GLU A 350 28.86 -2.16 16.62
C GLU A 350 27.41 -2.61 16.57
N ILE A 351 26.96 -3.35 17.59
CA ILE A 351 25.57 -3.78 17.69
C ILE A 351 24.75 -2.67 18.35
N VAL A 352 23.83 -2.11 17.56
CA VAL A 352 23.04 -0.92 17.94
C VAL A 352 21.54 -1.23 17.85
N ASP A 353 20.78 -0.68 18.79
CA ASP A 353 19.33 -0.52 18.69
C ASP A 353 19.02 0.91 18.21
N ILE A 354 18.12 1.05 17.22
CA ILE A 354 17.61 2.36 16.79
C ILE A 354 16.24 2.55 17.47
N ALA A 355 16.22 3.46 18.44
CA ALA A 355 15.05 3.77 19.24
C ALA A 355 14.32 5.02 18.73
N GLY A 356 12.99 5.01 18.82
CA GLY A 356 12.14 6.16 18.53
C GLY A 356 11.81 7.00 19.76
N PRO A 357 10.98 8.05 19.58
CA PRO A 357 10.61 8.99 20.65
C PRO A 357 9.39 8.56 21.45
N CYS A 358 8.70 7.48 21.09
CA CYS A 358 7.43 7.09 21.73
C CYS A 358 7.68 6.50 23.13
N CYS A 359 6.85 6.92 24.09
CA CYS A 359 7.02 6.57 25.51
C CYS A 359 6.58 5.13 25.86
N PHE A 360 7.14 4.13 25.17
CA PHE A 360 7.07 2.72 25.54
C PHE A 360 8.36 1.99 25.14
N ALA A 361 8.73 0.97 25.90
CA ALA A 361 10.06 0.32 25.79
C ALA A 361 10.29 -0.38 24.44
N GLY A 362 9.24 -0.77 23.75
CA GLY A 362 9.31 -1.44 22.45
C GLY A 362 9.41 -0.51 21.24
N ASP A 363 9.56 0.81 21.43
CA ASP A 363 9.69 1.75 20.32
C ASP A 363 11.08 1.68 19.67
N LEU A 364 11.33 0.57 18.98
CA LEU A 364 12.56 0.26 18.28
C LEU A 364 12.27 0.06 16.79
N THR A 365 12.81 0.91 15.94
CA THR A 365 12.70 0.75 14.47
C THR A 365 13.71 -0.28 13.93
N ALA A 366 14.77 -0.54 14.69
CA ALA A 366 15.70 -1.63 14.44
C ALA A 366 16.31 -2.10 15.77
N ALA A 367 16.41 -3.40 15.98
CA ALA A 367 16.97 -4.00 17.17
C ALA A 367 18.18 -4.87 16.81
N ALA A 368 19.23 -4.78 17.61
CA ALA A 368 20.45 -5.60 17.50
C ALA A 368 21.05 -5.61 16.08
N ARG A 369 21.15 -4.44 15.45
CA ARG A 369 21.74 -4.31 14.10
C ARG A 369 23.23 -4.04 14.18
N GLU A 370 23.99 -4.69 13.35
CA GLU A 370 25.41 -4.35 13.13
C GLU A 370 25.48 -3.14 12.19
N LEU A 371 25.85 -1.98 12.73
CA LEU A 371 25.86 -0.69 12.03
C LEU A 371 27.18 0.05 12.32
N PRO A 372 27.62 0.97 11.44
CA PRO A 372 28.71 1.89 11.77
C PRO A 372 28.45 2.63 13.08
N VAL A 373 29.51 2.96 13.80
CA VAL A 373 29.41 3.72 15.07
C VAL A 373 28.59 4.99 14.85
N ILE A 374 27.55 5.17 15.66
CA ILE A 374 26.59 6.27 15.56
C ILE A 374 26.86 7.32 16.62
N GLU A 375 26.82 8.59 16.24
CA GLU A 375 27.03 9.74 17.11
C GLU A 375 25.82 10.67 17.09
N PRO A 376 25.57 11.47 18.14
CA PRO A 376 24.55 12.51 18.11
C PRO A 376 24.78 13.47 16.94
N GLY A 377 23.70 13.79 16.23
CA GLY A 377 23.73 14.59 15.00
C GLY A 377 23.86 13.77 13.71
N ASP A 378 24.24 12.51 13.77
CA ASP A 378 24.20 11.62 12.61
C ASP A 378 22.77 11.45 12.10
N VAL A 379 22.64 11.00 10.86
CA VAL A 379 21.35 10.69 10.23
C VAL A 379 21.19 9.18 10.08
N VAL A 380 20.03 8.69 10.49
CA VAL A 380 19.57 7.32 10.24
C VAL A 380 18.52 7.34 9.15
N ALA A 381 18.66 6.46 8.17
CA ALA A 381 17.67 6.25 7.10
C ALA A 381 16.98 4.89 7.25
N LEU A 382 15.67 4.89 7.28
CA LEU A 382 14.84 3.68 7.19
C LEU A 382 14.38 3.54 5.74
N TYR A 383 14.82 2.49 5.06
CA TYR A 383 14.54 2.26 3.65
C TYR A 383 13.23 1.49 3.44
N ASP A 384 12.76 1.49 2.18
CA ASP A 384 11.60 0.74 1.72
C ASP A 384 10.26 1.19 2.36
N THR A 385 10.16 2.47 2.71
CA THR A 385 9.05 3.08 3.45
C THR A 385 8.05 3.84 2.56
N GLY A 386 8.07 3.68 1.23
CA GLY A 386 7.15 4.37 0.32
C GLY A 386 5.69 3.91 0.41
N ALA A 387 5.43 2.72 0.97
CA ALA A 387 4.09 2.16 1.11
C ALA A 387 3.75 1.84 2.56
N TYR A 388 2.60 2.32 3.04
CA TYR A 388 2.04 2.09 4.39
C TYR A 388 2.82 2.74 5.54
N TYR A 389 3.63 3.75 5.27
CA TYR A 389 4.36 4.52 6.27
C TYR A 389 3.96 6.00 6.23
N PHE A 390 4.08 6.68 5.08
CA PHE A 390 3.82 8.12 4.98
C PHE A 390 2.35 8.50 5.23
N SER A 391 1.39 7.65 4.86
CA SER A 391 -0.04 7.86 5.05
C SER A 391 -0.64 7.10 6.24
N SER A 392 0.13 6.20 6.86
CA SER A 392 -0.35 5.36 7.97
C SER A 392 0.29 5.79 9.30
N HIS A 393 0.12 7.07 9.64
CA HIS A 393 0.64 7.62 10.88
C HIS A 393 -0.08 7.04 12.11
N PHE A 394 0.69 6.73 13.15
CA PHE A 394 0.18 6.28 14.44
C PHE A 394 0.30 7.43 15.45
N SER A 395 -0.84 8.00 15.86
CA SER A 395 -0.90 9.13 16.79
C SER A 395 -0.56 8.70 18.22
N TYR A 396 0.73 8.48 18.51
CA TYR A 396 1.23 8.18 19.84
C TYR A 396 1.99 9.39 20.41
N ASN A 397 1.80 9.68 21.70
CA ASN A 397 2.33 10.87 22.37
C ASN A 397 1.98 12.21 21.68
N SER A 398 0.94 12.24 20.85
CA SER A 398 0.58 13.43 20.06
C SER A 398 1.71 13.98 19.18
N LEU A 399 2.61 13.10 18.74
CA LEU A 399 3.73 13.45 17.86
C LEU A 399 3.21 13.89 16.49
N PRO A 400 3.62 15.07 15.97
CA PRO A 400 3.18 15.55 14.67
C PRO A 400 3.67 14.65 13.52
N ARG A 401 2.89 14.59 12.45
CA ARG A 401 3.30 13.96 11.20
C ARG A 401 4.44 14.75 10.54
N PRO A 402 5.52 14.09 10.07
CA PRO A 402 6.63 14.77 9.41
C PRO A 402 6.23 15.27 8.02
N ALA A 403 7.02 16.20 7.50
CA ALA A 403 6.96 16.58 6.09
C ALA A 403 7.34 15.40 5.18
N VAL A 404 6.78 15.39 3.96
CA VAL A 404 7.13 14.43 2.91
C VAL A 404 7.49 15.19 1.65
N TYR A 405 8.64 14.85 1.07
CA TYR A 405 9.12 15.42 -0.19
C TYR A 405 9.29 14.32 -1.24
N GLY A 406 8.83 14.60 -2.45
CA GLY A 406 9.25 13.86 -3.64
C GLY A 406 10.57 14.40 -4.15
N TYR A 407 11.45 13.53 -4.68
CA TYR A 407 12.68 14.00 -5.32
C TYR A 407 12.93 13.32 -6.65
N ARG A 408 13.69 14.02 -7.50
CA ARG A 408 14.27 13.51 -8.73
C ARG A 408 15.75 13.88 -8.82
N THR A 409 16.53 12.98 -9.42
CA THR A 409 17.93 13.28 -9.76
C THR A 409 18.01 13.63 -11.24
N GLY A 410 18.36 14.89 -11.54
CA GLY A 410 18.52 15.35 -12.92
C GLY A 410 19.70 14.69 -13.62
N ALA A 411 19.76 14.82 -14.95
CA ALA A 411 20.89 14.38 -15.77
C ALA A 411 22.23 15.05 -15.38
N ASP A 412 22.15 16.22 -14.72
CA ASP A 412 23.26 16.96 -14.13
C ASP A 412 23.72 16.40 -12.77
N GLY A 413 23.10 15.31 -12.29
CA GLY A 413 23.36 14.71 -10.97
C GLY A 413 22.76 15.49 -9.79
N ARG A 414 22.07 16.62 -10.06
CA ARG A 414 21.45 17.42 -9.00
C ARG A 414 20.12 16.86 -8.57
N VAL A 415 19.94 16.74 -7.25
CA VAL A 415 18.66 16.39 -6.64
C VAL A 415 17.80 17.65 -6.52
N ARG A 416 16.52 17.50 -6.91
CA ARG A 416 15.50 18.53 -6.76
C ARG A 416 14.34 17.97 -5.97
N PHE A 417 13.82 18.74 -5.02
CA PHE A 417 12.70 18.36 -4.18
C PHE A 417 11.42 19.09 -4.58
N ALA A 418 10.30 18.40 -4.36
CA ALA A 418 8.96 18.97 -4.38
C ALA A 418 8.25 18.57 -3.06
N LEU A 419 7.60 19.55 -2.43
CA LEU A 419 6.81 19.28 -1.22
C LEU A 419 5.58 18.45 -1.59
N VAL A 420 5.43 17.29 -0.96
CA VAL A 420 4.28 16.38 -1.12
C VAL A 420 3.26 16.61 -0.01
N ARG A 421 3.72 16.76 1.23
CA ARG A 421 2.89 17.07 2.38
C ARG A 421 3.71 17.88 3.39
N GLU A 422 3.14 18.97 3.90
CA GLU A 422 3.73 19.74 4.99
C GLU A 422 3.82 18.92 6.28
N ALA A 423 4.76 19.28 7.16
CA ALA A 423 4.77 18.78 8.51
C ALA A 423 3.51 19.27 9.24
N GLN A 424 2.87 18.40 10.00
CA GLN A 424 1.74 18.78 10.85
C GLN A 424 2.22 19.73 11.94
N SER A 425 1.54 20.84 12.10
CA SER A 425 1.81 21.77 13.17
C SER A 425 1.28 21.25 14.51
N VAL A 426 1.90 21.68 15.62
CA VAL A 426 1.38 21.40 16.98
C VAL A 426 -0.03 21.96 17.15
N ARG A 427 -0.36 23.06 16.48
CA ARG A 427 -1.70 23.65 16.52
C ARG A 427 -2.75 22.70 15.89
N GLU A 428 -2.47 22.11 14.74
CA GLU A 428 -3.36 21.12 14.11
C GLU A 428 -3.57 19.91 15.01
N VAL A 429 -2.51 19.41 15.71
CA VAL A 429 -2.65 18.32 16.68
C VAL A 429 -3.62 18.69 17.79
N VAL A 430 -3.55 19.91 18.32
CA VAL A 430 -4.45 20.40 19.38
C VAL A 430 -5.88 20.57 18.86
N GLU A 431 -6.05 21.10 17.65
CA GLU A 431 -7.36 21.27 17.00
C GLU A 431 -8.03 19.91 16.75
N GLU A 432 -7.31 18.93 16.20
CA GLU A 432 -7.78 17.54 16.00
C GLU A 432 -8.14 16.85 17.34
N SER A 433 -7.54 17.29 18.45
CA SER A 433 -7.82 16.75 19.79
C SER A 433 -9.06 17.35 20.46
N GLY A 434 -9.87 18.09 19.71
CA GLY A 434 -11.16 18.62 20.19
C GLY A 434 -11.07 19.98 20.91
N LEU A 435 -10.10 20.82 20.57
CA LEU A 435 -9.94 22.17 21.16
C LEU A 435 -11.25 22.97 21.17
N ALA A 436 -12.05 22.87 20.09
CA ALA A 436 -13.33 23.58 19.99
C ALA A 436 -14.37 23.15 21.04
N HIS A 437 -14.14 22.01 21.70
CA HIS A 437 -15.02 21.42 22.71
C HIS A 437 -14.33 21.26 24.07
N ALA A 438 -13.33 22.09 24.38
CA ALA A 438 -12.50 21.98 25.60
C ALA A 438 -13.34 21.93 26.88
N ASP A 439 -14.44 22.67 26.95
CA ASP A 439 -15.30 22.75 28.13
C ASP A 439 -16.47 21.73 28.14
N ALA A 440 -16.60 20.90 27.11
CA ALA A 440 -17.77 20.03 26.92
C ALA A 440 -18.01 19.09 28.10
N LEU A 441 -16.97 18.50 28.67
CA LEU A 441 -17.10 17.59 29.82
C LEU A 441 -17.25 18.30 31.16
N VAL A 442 -16.67 19.50 31.31
CA VAL A 442 -16.83 20.32 32.52
C VAL A 442 -18.25 20.85 32.61
N GLY A 443 -18.88 21.13 31.47
CA GLY A 443 -20.28 21.61 31.40
C GLY A 443 -21.34 20.51 31.57
N LEU A 444 -20.95 19.21 31.64
CA LEU A 444 -21.89 18.15 31.99
C LEU A 444 -22.24 18.25 33.46
N GLY A 445 -23.46 18.76 33.75
CA GLY A 445 -23.98 18.83 35.11
C GLY A 445 -24.09 17.44 35.74
N THR A 446 -24.05 17.39 37.06
CA THR A 446 -24.29 16.18 37.89
C THR A 446 -25.74 16.11 38.34
N ASP A 447 -26.69 16.50 37.49
CA ASP A 447 -28.12 16.46 37.80
C ASP A 447 -28.68 15.06 37.96
#